data_e4313708691ba8f907ccbd0c2340ed2a
#
_entry.id   e4313708691ba8f907ccbd0c2340ed2a
#
_cell.length_a   1.000
_cell.length_b   1.000
_cell.length_c   1.000
_cell.angle_alpha   90.00
_cell.angle_beta   90.00
_cell.angle_gamma   90.00
#
_symmetry.space_group_name_H-M   'P 1'
#
loop_
_entity.id
_entity.type
_entity.pdbx_description
1 polymer ?
#
loop_
_entity_poly.entity_id
_entity_poly.type
_entity_poly.pdbx_seq_one_letter_code
_entity_poly.pdbx_strand_id
1 'polypeptide(L)'
;MKRRNPRFGCPRIAQEIAHAFGVEIDKDIIRRVLAKHCRPESGNDGPSWLTVGQLKDSLWSVDLFRVESALLKTYWILLVIDLYTRRIIGFGVHPVAVDGPALCRMFNQAISGQGLPQRLSFDHDPLFEFQRWHANLRVLEIESVRSVPCTPVSHPLLSA
;
A
#
# COMPACT_ATOMS: atom_id res chain seq x y z
N MET A 1 23.51 1.88 -4.84
CA MET A 1 22.97 0.54 -5.14
C MET A 1 21.57 0.32 -4.58
N LYS A 2 21.35 0.30 -3.27
CA LYS A 2 20.01 0.03 -2.69
C LYS A 2 18.92 1.01 -3.14
N ARG A 3 19.22 2.31 -3.30
CA ARG A 3 18.27 3.31 -3.85
C ARG A 3 17.86 3.05 -5.31
N ARG A 4 18.76 2.47 -6.13
CA ARG A 4 18.46 2.15 -7.55
C ARG A 4 17.78 0.78 -7.71
N ASN A 5 18.05 -0.14 -6.78
CA ASN A 5 17.52 -1.51 -6.80
C ASN A 5 17.03 -1.91 -5.40
N PRO A 6 15.83 -1.49 -5.00
CA PRO A 6 15.28 -1.76 -3.66
C PRO A 6 15.16 -3.25 -3.33
N ARG A 7 15.02 -4.09 -4.36
CA ARG A 7 14.89 -5.55 -4.24
C ARG A 7 16.19 -6.28 -3.85
N PHE A 8 17.36 -5.63 -3.95
CA PHE A 8 18.61 -6.29 -3.62
C PHE A 8 18.73 -6.51 -2.11
N GLY A 9 18.76 -7.79 -1.71
CA GLY A 9 19.14 -8.20 -0.35
C GLY A 9 20.63 -8.01 -0.09
N CYS A 10 21.03 -8.04 1.19
CA CYS A 10 22.44 -7.88 1.59
C CYS A 10 23.40 -8.86 0.85
N PRO A 11 23.05 -10.17 0.64
CA PRO A 11 23.92 -11.08 -0.09
C PRO A 11 24.14 -10.65 -1.55
N ARG A 12 23.09 -10.19 -2.24
CA ARG A 12 23.19 -9.77 -3.63
C ARG A 12 24.00 -8.46 -3.77
N ILE A 13 23.85 -7.55 -2.82
CA ILE A 13 24.66 -6.33 -2.80
C ILE A 13 26.15 -6.68 -2.57
N ALA A 14 26.47 -7.67 -1.73
CA ALA A 14 27.83 -8.16 -1.55
C ALA A 14 28.41 -8.70 -2.86
N GLN A 15 27.68 -9.54 -3.57
CA GLN A 15 28.08 -10.07 -4.87
C GLN A 15 28.32 -8.98 -5.93
N GLU A 16 27.43 -8.02 -6.02
CA GLU A 16 27.57 -6.90 -6.96
C GLU A 16 28.78 -6.02 -6.66
N ILE A 17 29.08 -5.81 -5.36
CA ILE A 17 30.28 -5.07 -4.96
C ILE A 17 31.56 -5.88 -5.26
N ALA A 18 31.58 -7.17 -4.95
CA ALA A 18 32.67 -8.05 -5.27
C ALA A 18 32.96 -8.08 -6.77
N HIS A 19 31.91 -8.18 -7.59
CA HIS A 19 32.02 -8.20 -9.05
C HIS A 19 32.47 -6.84 -9.62
N ALA A 20 31.95 -5.73 -9.08
CA ALA A 20 32.23 -4.39 -9.62
C ALA A 20 33.60 -3.82 -9.17
N PHE A 21 34.05 -4.17 -7.96
CA PHE A 21 35.20 -3.56 -7.31
C PHE A 21 36.29 -4.56 -6.88
N GLY A 22 36.07 -5.87 -7.07
CA GLY A 22 37.00 -6.91 -6.65
C GLY A 22 37.20 -7.02 -5.13
N VAL A 23 36.27 -6.48 -4.35
CA VAL A 23 36.36 -6.46 -2.88
C VAL A 23 35.30 -7.38 -2.28
N GLU A 24 35.71 -8.41 -1.58
CA GLU A 24 34.80 -9.27 -0.82
C GLU A 24 34.38 -8.56 0.47
N ILE A 25 33.08 -8.29 0.60
CA ILE A 25 32.48 -7.65 1.77
C ILE A 25 31.49 -8.61 2.41
N ASP A 26 31.61 -8.81 3.72
CA ASP A 26 30.65 -9.62 4.46
C ASP A 26 29.27 -8.97 4.44
N LYS A 27 28.24 -9.83 4.28
CA LYS A 27 26.82 -9.44 4.34
C LYS A 27 26.46 -8.67 5.61
N ASP A 28 27.14 -8.95 6.73
CA ASP A 28 26.87 -8.27 8.01
C ASP A 28 27.41 -6.85 8.04
N ILE A 29 28.51 -6.57 7.35
CA ILE A 29 29.00 -5.21 7.13
C ILE A 29 27.98 -4.42 6.31
N ILE A 30 27.48 -5.01 5.23
CA ILE A 30 26.45 -4.38 4.39
C ILE A 30 25.19 -4.13 5.20
N ARG A 31 24.76 -5.08 6.04
CA ARG A 31 23.60 -4.91 6.92
C ARG A 31 23.78 -3.72 7.87
N ARG A 32 24.95 -3.58 8.51
CA ARG A 32 25.27 -2.44 9.39
C ARG A 32 25.29 -1.12 8.65
N VAL A 33 25.90 -1.07 7.46
CA VAL A 33 25.92 0.15 6.62
C VAL A 33 24.53 0.52 6.17
N LEU A 34 23.72 -0.44 5.72
CA LEU A 34 22.33 -0.18 5.33
C LEU A 34 21.49 0.26 6.53
N ALA A 35 21.66 -0.34 7.70
CA ALA A 35 20.97 0.06 8.92
C ALA A 35 21.34 1.49 9.36
N LYS A 36 22.56 1.94 9.09
CA LYS A 36 23.04 3.28 9.45
C LYS A 36 22.63 4.36 8.44
N HIS A 37 22.65 4.03 7.14
CA HIS A 37 22.48 5.00 6.05
C HIS A 37 21.18 4.85 5.24
N CYS A 38 20.55 3.70 5.35
CA CYS A 38 19.22 3.43 4.80
C CYS A 38 18.26 3.09 5.94
N ARG A 39 18.34 3.82 7.04
CA ARG A 39 17.22 3.84 7.96
C ARG A 39 16.02 4.27 7.13
N PRO A 40 14.95 3.48 7.05
CA PRO A 40 13.67 4.05 6.67
C PRO A 40 13.51 5.23 7.62
N GLU A 41 13.31 6.41 7.07
CA GLU A 41 12.97 7.57 7.91
C GLU A 41 11.87 7.08 8.81
N SER A 42 12.13 7.09 10.10
CA SER A 42 11.14 6.86 11.13
C SER A 42 10.24 8.09 11.19
N GLY A 43 9.61 8.39 10.06
CA GLY A 43 8.30 8.95 10.03
C GLY A 43 7.44 7.81 10.57
N ASN A 44 6.75 8.06 11.61
CA ASN A 44 5.90 7.22 12.44
C ASN A 44 4.73 6.55 11.68
N ASP A 45 4.86 6.22 10.39
CA ASP A 45 3.76 5.98 9.46
C ASP A 45 3.85 4.65 8.67
N GLY A 46 4.72 3.75 9.05
CA GLY A 46 4.72 2.42 8.44
C GLY A 46 4.43 1.34 9.47
N PRO A 47 3.34 0.57 9.35
CA PRO A 47 3.16 -0.57 10.23
C PRO A 47 4.33 -1.54 10.02
N SER A 48 5.13 -1.73 11.06
CA SER A 48 6.04 -2.86 11.14
C SER A 48 5.19 -4.13 10.99
N TRP A 49 5.69 -5.15 10.28
CA TRP A 49 5.00 -6.44 10.15
C TRP A 49 4.63 -7.07 11.50
N LEU A 50 5.35 -6.72 12.56
CA LEU A 50 5.02 -7.06 13.94
C LEU A 50 3.74 -6.37 14.42
N THR A 51 3.46 -5.16 13.94
CA THR A 51 2.25 -4.41 14.29
C THR A 51 1.03 -4.95 13.55
N VAL A 52 1.19 -5.44 12.31
CA VAL A 52 0.10 -6.08 11.55
C VAL A 52 -0.39 -7.35 12.25
N GLY A 53 0.51 -8.12 12.88
CA GLY A 53 0.13 -9.30 13.68
C GLY A 53 -0.61 -8.97 14.99
N GLN A 54 -0.50 -7.74 15.49
CA GLN A 54 -1.20 -7.28 16.69
C GLN A 54 -2.53 -6.55 16.39
N LEU A 55 -2.73 -6.14 15.13
CA LEU A 55 -3.93 -5.44 14.64
C LEU A 55 -4.95 -6.43 14.07
N LYS A 56 -5.27 -7.47 14.84
CA LYS A 56 -6.06 -8.62 14.39
C LYS A 56 -7.41 -8.30 13.74
N ASP A 57 -8.02 -7.15 13.96
CA ASP A 57 -9.44 -7.00 13.64
C ASP A 57 -9.82 -5.72 12.88
N SER A 58 -8.88 -4.95 12.28
CA SER A 58 -9.30 -3.64 11.85
C SER A 58 -8.43 -2.90 10.81
N LEU A 59 -7.64 -3.62 10.04
CA LEU A 59 -6.88 -3.01 8.93
C LEU A 59 -7.42 -3.49 7.59
N TRP A 60 -8.05 -2.58 6.84
CA TRP A 60 -8.48 -2.82 5.47
C TRP A 60 -7.58 -2.12 4.47
N SER A 61 -7.59 -2.59 3.25
CA SER A 61 -6.93 -1.94 2.10
C SER A 61 -7.95 -1.56 1.05
N VAL A 62 -7.71 -0.41 0.44
CA VAL A 62 -8.48 0.07 -0.72
C VAL A 62 -7.54 0.16 -1.91
N ASP A 63 -8.03 -0.33 -3.03
CA ASP A 63 -7.39 -0.22 -4.33
C ASP A 63 -8.37 0.34 -5.36
N LEU A 64 -7.88 1.18 -6.27
CA LEU A 64 -8.67 1.81 -7.31
C LEU A 64 -8.02 1.52 -8.67
N PHE A 65 -8.74 0.83 -9.53
CA PHE A 65 -8.24 0.48 -10.84
C PHE A 65 -9.30 0.66 -11.93
N ARG A 66 -8.82 0.77 -13.14
CA ARG A 66 -9.64 0.93 -14.32
C ARG A 66 -9.77 -0.39 -15.08
N VAL A 67 -10.98 -0.72 -15.47
CA VAL A 67 -11.28 -1.87 -16.32
C VAL A 67 -12.02 -1.44 -17.55
N GLU A 68 -11.86 -2.20 -18.61
CA GLU A 68 -12.57 -2.02 -19.86
C GLU A 68 -13.51 -3.23 -20.10
N SER A 69 -14.77 -2.94 -20.40
CA SER A 69 -15.73 -3.99 -20.72
C SER A 69 -15.51 -4.50 -22.16
N ALA A 70 -16.12 -5.65 -22.48
CA ALA A 70 -16.12 -6.19 -23.83
C ALA A 70 -16.71 -5.25 -24.90
N LEU A 71 -17.50 -4.26 -24.47
CA LEU A 71 -18.06 -3.20 -25.32
C LEU A 71 -17.19 -1.94 -25.35
N LEU A 72 -15.92 -2.04 -24.95
CA LEU A 72 -14.94 -0.94 -24.89
C LEU A 72 -15.37 0.24 -23.99
N LYS A 73 -16.29 -0.03 -23.04
CA LYS A 73 -16.64 0.97 -22.04
C LYS A 73 -15.73 0.86 -20.85
N THR A 74 -15.16 1.98 -20.44
CA THR A 74 -14.27 2.07 -19.30
C THR A 74 -15.05 2.27 -18.00
N TYR A 75 -14.67 1.53 -16.97
CA TYR A 75 -15.21 1.63 -15.61
C TYR A 75 -14.06 1.75 -14.61
N TRP A 76 -14.30 2.49 -13.56
CA TRP A 76 -13.45 2.51 -12.39
C TRP A 76 -14.03 1.58 -11.34
N ILE A 77 -13.18 0.76 -10.75
CA ILE A 77 -13.55 -0.15 -9.67
C ILE A 77 -12.73 0.21 -8.46
N LEU A 78 -13.42 0.49 -7.36
CA LEU A 78 -12.83 0.62 -6.04
C LEU A 78 -13.08 -0.69 -5.29
N LEU A 79 -12.02 -1.35 -4.86
CA LEU A 79 -12.07 -2.62 -4.15
C LEU A 79 -11.64 -2.42 -2.71
N VAL A 80 -12.39 -2.99 -1.76
CA VAL A 80 -12.06 -2.95 -0.33
C VAL A 80 -11.80 -4.37 0.15
N ILE A 81 -10.64 -4.58 0.76
CA ILE A 81 -10.18 -5.89 1.24
C ILE A 81 -9.77 -5.79 2.70
N ASP A 82 -10.19 -6.76 3.49
CA ASP A 82 -9.64 -6.99 4.82
C ASP A 82 -8.27 -7.68 4.70
N LEU A 83 -7.23 -6.99 5.17
CA LEU A 83 -5.86 -7.48 5.05
C LEU A 83 -5.56 -8.71 5.92
N TYR A 84 -6.30 -8.89 7.00
CA TYR A 84 -6.10 -10.02 7.89
C TYR A 84 -6.76 -11.29 7.33
N THR A 85 -8.04 -11.21 7.00
CA THR A 85 -8.81 -12.36 6.52
C THR A 85 -8.64 -12.61 5.01
N ARG A 86 -8.07 -11.66 4.27
CA ARG A 86 -7.96 -11.66 2.81
C ARG A 86 -9.32 -11.71 2.11
N ARG A 87 -10.37 -11.34 2.80
CA ARG A 87 -11.71 -11.29 2.24
C ARG A 87 -11.98 -9.95 1.57
N ILE A 88 -12.64 -10.03 0.42
CA ILE A 88 -13.23 -8.84 -0.20
C ILE A 88 -14.40 -8.41 0.68
N ILE A 89 -14.35 -7.20 1.18
CA ILE A 89 -15.41 -6.57 1.97
C ILE A 89 -16.50 -6.07 1.05
N GLY A 90 -16.11 -5.41 -0.03
CA GLY A 90 -17.01 -4.92 -1.04
C GLY A 90 -16.30 -4.18 -2.15
N PHE A 91 -17.09 -3.69 -3.10
CA PHE A 91 -16.57 -2.91 -4.23
C PHE A 91 -17.56 -1.83 -4.65
N GLY A 92 -17.03 -0.76 -5.22
CA GLY A 92 -17.80 0.29 -5.87
C GLY A 92 -17.44 0.38 -7.35
N VAL A 93 -18.41 0.69 -8.21
CA VAL A 93 -18.19 0.85 -9.66
C VAL A 93 -18.64 2.22 -10.11
N HIS A 94 -17.82 2.88 -10.93
CA HIS A 94 -18.15 4.19 -11.53
C HIS A 94 -17.84 4.20 -13.03
N PRO A 95 -18.79 4.62 -13.89
CA PRO A 95 -18.64 4.53 -15.35
C PRO A 95 -17.87 5.70 -15.98
N VAL A 96 -17.53 6.72 -15.21
CA VAL A 96 -16.91 7.97 -15.69
C VAL A 96 -15.66 8.24 -14.86
N ALA A 97 -14.87 9.25 -15.24
CA ALA A 97 -13.72 9.70 -14.45
C ALA A 97 -14.11 9.94 -12.99
N VAL A 98 -13.30 9.42 -12.06
CA VAL A 98 -13.55 9.49 -10.62
C VAL A 98 -13.06 10.84 -10.11
N ASP A 99 -13.95 11.55 -9.44
CA ASP A 99 -13.64 12.73 -8.64
C ASP A 99 -13.73 12.43 -7.14
N GLY A 100 -13.39 13.40 -6.28
CA GLY A 100 -13.47 13.23 -4.85
C GLY A 100 -14.84 12.76 -4.32
N PRO A 101 -15.95 13.37 -4.73
CA PRO A 101 -17.31 12.92 -4.38
C PRO A 101 -17.63 11.51 -4.87
N ALA A 102 -17.23 11.17 -6.10
CA ALA A 102 -17.46 9.83 -6.65
C ALA A 102 -16.68 8.77 -5.86
N LEU A 103 -15.40 9.05 -5.55
CA LEU A 103 -14.57 8.18 -4.73
C LEU A 103 -15.20 7.89 -3.36
N CYS A 104 -15.70 8.92 -2.67
CA CYS A 104 -16.38 8.76 -1.38
C CYS A 104 -17.65 7.92 -1.52
N ARG A 105 -18.46 8.15 -2.58
CA ARG A 105 -19.68 7.36 -2.82
C ARG A 105 -19.36 5.89 -3.08
N MET A 106 -18.35 5.61 -3.92
CA MET A 106 -17.90 4.25 -4.22
C MET A 106 -17.44 3.53 -2.94
N PHE A 107 -16.67 4.21 -2.09
CA PHE A 107 -16.21 3.66 -0.82
C PHE A 107 -17.37 3.39 0.14
N ASN A 108 -18.23 4.38 0.37
CA ASN A 108 -19.38 4.22 1.27
C ASN A 108 -20.35 3.14 0.80
N GLN A 109 -20.51 2.97 -0.52
CA GLN A 109 -21.28 1.88 -1.10
C GLN A 109 -20.60 0.52 -0.85
N ALA A 110 -19.27 0.44 -1.05
CA ALA A 110 -18.52 -0.79 -0.88
C ALA A 110 -18.56 -1.30 0.57
N ILE A 111 -18.58 -0.40 1.55
CA ILE A 111 -18.61 -0.77 2.98
C ILE A 111 -20.03 -0.83 3.57
N SER A 112 -21.05 -0.55 2.78
CA SER A 112 -22.44 -0.53 3.25
C SER A 112 -22.86 -1.89 3.84
N GLY A 113 -23.41 -1.87 5.04
CA GLY A 113 -23.82 -3.09 5.76
C GLY A 113 -22.67 -3.88 6.41
N GLN A 114 -21.46 -3.37 6.36
CA GLN A 114 -20.28 -3.95 7.03
C GLN A 114 -19.92 -3.13 8.28
N GLY A 115 -19.18 -3.74 9.20
CA GLY A 115 -18.52 -2.98 10.28
C GLY A 115 -17.47 -2.03 9.69
N LEU A 116 -17.11 -0.98 10.41
CA LEU A 116 -16.07 -0.05 9.98
C LEU A 116 -14.69 -0.52 10.46
N PRO A 117 -13.64 -0.40 9.63
CA PRO A 117 -12.28 -0.67 10.07
C PRO A 117 -11.78 0.48 10.94
N GLN A 118 -10.86 0.20 11.85
CA GLN A 118 -10.14 1.27 12.56
C GLN A 118 -9.14 1.96 11.64
N ARG A 119 -8.55 1.20 10.72
CA ARG A 119 -7.49 1.68 9.83
C ARG A 119 -7.74 1.28 8.39
N LEU A 120 -7.39 2.18 7.49
CA LEU A 120 -7.50 1.97 6.04
C LEU A 120 -6.18 2.28 5.38
N SER A 121 -5.64 1.28 4.68
CA SER A 121 -4.45 1.44 3.83
C SER A 121 -4.87 1.71 2.40
N PHE A 122 -4.21 2.65 1.73
CA PHE A 122 -4.39 2.93 0.30
C PHE A 122 -3.07 3.37 -0.32
N ASP A 123 -3.00 3.29 -1.65
CA ASP A 123 -1.81 3.65 -2.41
C ASP A 123 -1.65 5.18 -2.53
N HIS A 124 -0.51 5.62 -3.07
CA HIS A 124 -0.17 7.02 -3.33
C HIS A 124 -0.80 7.54 -4.64
N ASP A 125 -1.97 7.03 -5.03
CA ASP A 125 -2.71 7.57 -6.16
C ASP A 125 -3.22 8.97 -5.80
N PRO A 126 -3.04 9.98 -6.69
CA PRO A 126 -3.52 11.36 -6.46
C PRO A 126 -5.01 11.46 -6.12
N LEU A 127 -5.82 10.49 -6.52
CA LEU A 127 -7.26 10.44 -6.21
C LEU A 127 -7.53 10.28 -4.71
N PHE A 128 -6.63 9.63 -3.97
CA PHE A 128 -6.74 9.52 -2.51
C PHE A 128 -6.23 10.76 -1.76
N GLU A 129 -5.61 11.72 -2.45
CA GLU A 129 -5.19 13.01 -1.87
C GLU A 129 -6.31 14.06 -1.82
N PHE A 130 -7.48 13.78 -2.35
CA PHE A 130 -8.61 14.72 -2.29
C PHE A 130 -9.01 15.05 -0.85
N GLN A 131 -9.18 16.34 -0.55
CA GLN A 131 -9.62 16.79 0.77
C GLN A 131 -10.93 16.13 1.22
N ARG A 132 -11.85 15.89 0.28
CA ARG A 132 -13.14 15.23 0.55
C ARG A 132 -12.96 13.77 0.96
N TRP A 133 -11.99 13.08 0.39
CA TRP A 133 -11.64 11.72 0.80
C TRP A 133 -11.20 11.67 2.27
N HIS A 134 -10.25 12.52 2.64
CA HIS A 134 -9.79 12.61 4.02
C HIS A 134 -10.89 13.07 4.99
N ALA A 135 -11.77 13.98 4.56
CA ALA A 135 -12.93 14.40 5.34
C ALA A 135 -13.91 13.24 5.56
N ASN A 136 -14.17 12.42 4.53
CA ASN A 136 -15.03 11.25 4.63
C ASN A 136 -14.47 10.23 5.62
N LEU A 137 -13.17 9.94 5.57
CA LEU A 137 -12.53 9.03 6.54
C LEU A 137 -12.61 9.53 7.98
N ARG A 138 -12.45 10.84 8.19
CA ARG A 138 -12.59 11.45 9.53
C ARG A 138 -14.03 11.31 10.07
N VAL A 139 -15.03 11.53 9.22
CA VAL A 139 -16.45 11.36 9.60
C VAL A 139 -16.76 9.92 9.98
N LEU A 140 -16.09 8.96 9.34
CA LEU A 140 -16.23 7.54 9.63
C LEU A 140 -15.29 7.07 10.76
N GLU A 141 -14.50 7.97 11.35
CA GLU A 141 -13.51 7.67 12.41
C GLU A 141 -12.46 6.63 11.98
N ILE A 142 -12.13 6.58 10.69
CA ILE A 142 -11.15 5.66 10.10
C ILE A 142 -9.79 6.36 10.02
N GLU A 143 -8.78 5.76 10.66
CA GLU A 143 -7.39 6.22 10.57
C GLU A 143 -6.80 5.83 9.21
N SER A 144 -6.26 6.80 8.46
CA SER A 144 -5.57 6.54 7.20
C SER A 144 -4.13 6.09 7.46
N VAL A 145 -3.75 4.95 6.87
CA VAL A 145 -2.38 4.43 6.88
C VAL A 145 -1.88 4.44 5.45
N ARG A 146 -0.86 5.26 5.15
CA ARG A 146 -0.25 5.28 3.83
C ARG A 146 0.66 4.08 3.65
N SER A 147 0.59 3.44 2.49
CA SER A 147 1.55 2.39 2.14
C SER A 147 2.95 3.01 1.99
N VAL A 148 3.97 2.28 2.44
CA VAL A 148 5.36 2.77 2.34
C VAL A 148 5.77 2.80 0.86
N PRO A 149 6.21 3.95 0.32
CA PRO A 149 6.63 4.04 -1.07
C PRO A 149 7.75 3.04 -1.38
N CYS A 150 7.67 2.36 -2.53
CA CYS A 150 8.70 1.47 -3.04
C CYS A 150 8.95 0.16 -2.27
N THR A 151 8.06 -0.31 -1.44
CA THR A 151 8.10 -1.68 -0.91
C THR A 151 7.11 -2.56 -1.69
N PRO A 152 7.58 -3.50 -2.54
CA PRO A 152 6.68 -4.33 -3.35
C PRO A 152 5.80 -5.28 -2.55
N VAL A 153 5.95 -5.28 -1.23
CA VAL A 153 5.24 -6.16 -0.29
C VAL A 153 4.14 -5.41 0.49
N SER A 154 4.00 -4.11 0.30
CA SER A 154 3.01 -3.31 1.04
C SER A 154 1.60 -3.41 0.47
N HIS A 155 1.45 -3.87 -0.78
CA HIS A 155 0.15 -4.08 -1.41
C HIS A 155 -0.08 -5.57 -1.73
N PRO A 156 -1.03 -6.23 -1.08
CA PRO A 156 -1.26 -7.66 -1.24
C PRO A 156 -1.81 -8.07 -2.62
N LEU A 157 -2.26 -7.11 -3.42
CA LEU A 157 -2.85 -7.36 -4.75
C LEU A 157 -1.82 -7.39 -5.89
N LEU A 158 -0.57 -6.96 -5.65
CA LEU A 158 0.48 -6.93 -6.67
C LEU A 158 1.35 -8.20 -6.69
N SER A 159 0.98 -9.25 -5.96
CA SER A 159 1.71 -10.51 -5.84
C SER A 159 0.99 -11.70 -6.49
N ALA A 160 0.13 -11.44 -7.46
CA ALA A 160 -0.48 -12.48 -8.28
C ALA A 160 0.17 -12.54 -9.66
#